data_03e2d30ae8a463c2caa65ff7087679b2
#
_entry.id   03e2d30ae8a463c2caa65ff7087679b2
#
_cell.length_a   1.000
_cell.length_b   1.000
_cell.length_c   1.000
_cell.angle_alpha   90.00
_cell.angle_beta   90.00
_cell.angle_gamma   90.00
#
_symmetry.space_group_name_H-M   'P 1'
#
loop_
_entity.id
_entity.type
_entity.pdbx_description
1 polymer ?
#
loop_
_entity_poly.entity_id
_entity_poly.type
_entity_poly.pdbx_seq_one_letter_code
_entity_poly.pdbx_strand_id
1 'polypeptide(L)'
;MSNKPKTAIFPTLESIYEAAKRLKGIAIHTPLTQNIVLSERYEANIHLKREDLQVVRSYKIRGAYNKMATLSQVALDKGVVCASAGNHAQGLAYACHKMGVRGMIFMPVTAPNQKVKQVKMFGKEEIEIRLIGDTYDDASKAANEYCEAHNATYVHPFDDMEVIAGQATVGLEVIKDADFKIDYLIVAIGGGGVSAGMSTVFRQLSPHTKIIGIEPLGAASMKASIEAGHVVELDTIDKFVDGAAVKRVGEIPFQICKETLDRIITVPEGKVCTTILELYNESAIVAEPAGALTIAALDFLKDEIKGKNVVCLVSGGNNDITRTEEIKERSLLYEG
;
A
#
# COMPACT_ATOMS: atom_id res chain seq x y z
N MET A 1 0.96 -40.89 -6.50
CA MET A 1 0.90 -39.54 -5.84
C MET A 1 1.49 -38.53 -6.80
N SER A 2 0.66 -37.75 -7.46
CA SER A 2 1.08 -36.79 -8.51
C SER A 2 1.76 -35.59 -7.85
N ASN A 3 3.08 -35.46 -8.00
CA ASN A 3 3.83 -34.25 -7.71
C ASN A 3 3.45 -33.18 -8.75
N LYS A 4 2.32 -32.48 -8.55
CA LYS A 4 2.13 -31.19 -9.23
C LYS A 4 3.17 -30.24 -8.64
N PRO A 5 3.96 -29.51 -9.47
CA PRO A 5 4.84 -28.48 -8.95
C PRO A 5 3.96 -27.49 -8.16
N LYS A 6 4.31 -27.22 -6.88
CA LYS A 6 3.73 -26.11 -6.13
C LYS A 6 3.98 -24.88 -6.98
N THR A 7 2.93 -24.31 -7.56
CA THR A 7 2.99 -23.00 -8.22
C THR A 7 3.65 -22.04 -7.24
N ALA A 8 4.68 -21.33 -7.69
CA ALA A 8 5.43 -20.40 -6.85
C ALA A 8 4.43 -19.39 -6.24
N ILE A 9 4.30 -19.41 -4.92
CA ILE A 9 3.40 -18.51 -4.16
C ILE A 9 3.96 -17.09 -4.18
N PHE A 10 5.24 -16.92 -4.49
CA PHE A 10 5.98 -15.65 -4.43
C PHE A 10 6.28 -15.12 -5.83
N PRO A 11 6.24 -13.80 -6.04
CA PRO A 11 6.83 -13.23 -7.24
C PRO A 11 8.33 -13.54 -7.27
N THR A 12 8.83 -13.96 -8.42
CA THR A 12 10.26 -14.23 -8.59
C THR A 12 11.04 -12.92 -8.68
N LEU A 13 12.33 -12.91 -8.34
CA LEU A 13 13.19 -11.73 -8.56
C LEU A 13 13.17 -11.31 -10.04
N GLU A 14 13.15 -12.28 -10.97
CA GLU A 14 13.05 -11.98 -12.39
C GLU A 14 11.77 -11.19 -12.72
N SER A 15 10.60 -11.63 -12.24
CA SER A 15 9.33 -10.91 -12.45
C SER A 15 9.35 -9.51 -11.85
N ILE A 16 10.01 -9.34 -10.70
CA ILE A 16 10.16 -8.05 -10.02
C ILE A 16 11.12 -7.13 -10.80
N TYR A 17 12.23 -7.65 -11.33
CA TYR A 17 13.12 -6.87 -12.21
C TYR A 17 12.43 -6.46 -13.51
N GLU A 18 11.61 -7.33 -14.11
CA GLU A 18 10.81 -6.98 -15.27
C GLU A 18 9.76 -5.91 -14.94
N ALA A 19 9.13 -5.98 -13.78
CA ALA A 19 8.25 -4.92 -13.28
C ALA A 19 9.01 -3.59 -13.13
N ALA A 20 10.21 -3.60 -12.58
CA ALA A 20 11.04 -2.40 -12.46
C ALA A 20 11.40 -1.79 -13.82
N LYS A 21 11.64 -2.62 -14.85
CA LYS A 21 11.87 -2.15 -16.22
C LYS A 21 10.62 -1.47 -16.81
N ARG A 22 9.43 -2.09 -16.65
CA ARG A 22 8.15 -1.53 -17.13
C ARG A 22 7.83 -0.19 -16.46
N LEU A 23 8.20 -0.04 -15.18
CA LEU A 23 7.95 1.17 -14.39
C LEU A 23 8.93 2.32 -14.68
N LYS A 24 9.99 2.10 -15.44
CA LYS A 24 10.97 3.13 -15.76
C LYS A 24 10.33 4.29 -16.53
N GLY A 25 10.42 5.51 -15.98
CA GLY A 25 9.81 6.71 -16.56
C GLY A 25 8.30 6.85 -16.25
N ILE A 26 7.71 5.91 -15.53
CA ILE A 26 6.30 5.93 -15.08
C ILE A 26 6.21 6.21 -13.60
N ALA A 27 6.83 5.38 -12.78
CA ALA A 27 6.97 5.63 -11.35
C ALA A 27 8.27 6.40 -11.07
N ILE A 28 8.20 7.28 -10.08
CA ILE A 28 9.39 7.98 -9.61
C ILE A 28 10.22 7.00 -8.77
N HIS A 29 11.54 6.99 -8.98
CA HIS A 29 12.47 6.39 -8.02
C HIS A 29 12.51 7.32 -6.81
N THR A 30 11.72 6.99 -5.78
CA THR A 30 11.54 7.86 -4.61
C THR A 30 12.76 7.81 -3.69
N PRO A 31 13.08 8.88 -2.99
CA PRO A 31 14.26 8.90 -2.13
C PRO A 31 14.11 7.96 -0.92
N LEU A 32 15.25 7.39 -0.51
CA LEU A 32 15.47 6.79 0.80
C LEU A 32 16.32 7.78 1.59
N THR A 33 15.72 8.48 2.56
CA THR A 33 16.38 9.56 3.28
C THR A 33 16.37 9.33 4.78
N GLN A 34 17.49 9.61 5.46
CA GLN A 34 17.52 9.63 6.91
C GLN A 34 16.69 10.80 7.44
N ASN A 35 15.83 10.52 8.42
CA ASN A 35 15.11 11.57 9.17
C ASN A 35 15.85 11.82 10.48
N ILE A 36 16.44 13.01 10.61
CA ILE A 36 17.29 13.39 11.75
C ILE A 36 16.47 13.43 13.03
N VAL A 37 15.29 14.05 13.02
CA VAL A 37 14.43 14.22 14.21
C VAL A 37 14.02 12.86 14.78
N LEU A 38 13.54 11.95 13.91
CA LEU A 38 13.17 10.59 14.33
C LEU A 38 14.42 9.79 14.79
N SER A 39 15.56 9.99 14.13
CA SER A 39 16.79 9.28 14.48
C SER A 39 17.28 9.69 15.88
N GLU A 40 17.25 10.96 16.21
CA GLU A 40 17.58 11.46 17.54
C GLU A 40 16.58 10.96 18.60
N ARG A 41 15.27 11.05 18.31
CA ARG A 41 14.20 10.62 19.22
C ARG A 41 14.31 9.16 19.63
N TYR A 42 14.63 8.27 18.67
CA TYR A 42 14.69 6.83 18.91
C TYR A 42 16.12 6.29 19.12
N GLU A 43 17.12 7.16 19.15
CA GLU A 43 18.53 6.76 19.25
C GLU A 43 18.91 5.67 18.21
N ALA A 44 18.39 5.81 16.96
CA ALA A 44 18.52 4.86 15.85
C ALA A 44 18.75 5.60 14.54
N ASN A 45 19.19 4.93 13.49
CA ASN A 45 19.25 5.52 12.15
C ASN A 45 17.92 5.26 11.42
N ILE A 46 17.00 6.20 11.49
CA ILE A 46 15.67 6.06 10.87
C ILE A 46 15.70 6.62 9.45
N HIS A 47 15.48 5.75 8.48
CA HIS A 47 15.39 6.09 7.06
C HIS A 47 13.96 5.95 6.57
N LEU A 48 13.49 6.93 5.79
CA LEU A 48 12.15 6.97 5.22
C LEU A 48 12.22 6.68 3.72
N LYS A 49 11.54 5.64 3.25
CA LYS A 49 11.25 5.42 1.84
C LYS A 49 9.98 6.20 1.49
N ARG A 50 10.12 7.23 0.66
CA ARG A 50 9.14 8.31 0.49
C ARG A 50 8.19 8.06 -0.70
N GLU A 51 7.31 7.05 -0.62
CA GLU A 51 6.30 6.77 -1.66
C GLU A 51 5.16 7.81 -1.71
N ASP A 52 5.04 8.66 -0.70
CA ASP A 52 4.20 9.86 -0.73
C ASP A 52 4.63 10.88 -1.80
N LEU A 53 5.87 10.82 -2.27
CA LEU A 53 6.41 11.68 -3.33
C LEU A 53 6.18 11.14 -4.75
N GLN A 54 5.47 10.03 -4.90
CA GLN A 54 5.04 9.54 -6.21
C GLN A 54 4.10 10.55 -6.91
N VAL A 55 3.98 10.46 -8.23
CA VAL A 55 3.08 11.30 -9.02
C VAL A 55 1.66 11.28 -8.47
N VAL A 56 1.16 10.10 -8.11
CA VAL A 56 -0.18 9.91 -7.50
C VAL A 56 -0.12 9.93 -5.97
N ARG A 57 0.98 10.39 -5.40
CA ARG A 57 1.23 10.52 -3.95
C ARG A 57 1.08 9.22 -3.17
N SER A 58 1.33 8.08 -3.81
CA SER A 58 1.38 6.76 -3.17
C SER A 58 2.04 5.72 -4.07
N TYR A 59 2.51 4.62 -3.48
CA TYR A 59 3.13 3.50 -4.20
C TYR A 59 2.19 2.79 -5.17
N LYS A 60 0.88 3.01 -5.08
CA LYS A 60 -0.15 2.25 -5.82
C LYS A 60 0.00 2.29 -7.35
N ILE A 61 0.61 3.34 -7.88
CA ILE A 61 0.92 3.43 -9.32
C ILE A 61 1.76 2.25 -9.80
N ARG A 62 2.69 1.76 -8.98
CA ARG A 62 3.63 0.70 -9.35
C ARG A 62 2.90 -0.60 -9.70
N GLY A 63 2.03 -1.07 -8.82
CA GLY A 63 1.26 -2.30 -9.05
C GLY A 63 0.19 -2.14 -10.13
N ALA A 64 -0.53 -1.02 -10.13
CA ALA A 64 -1.58 -0.76 -11.12
C ALA A 64 -1.00 -0.72 -12.54
N TYR A 65 0.07 0.06 -12.75
CA TYR A 65 0.72 0.13 -14.06
C TYR A 65 1.36 -1.20 -14.47
N ASN A 66 2.10 -1.86 -13.56
CA ASN A 66 2.72 -3.14 -13.88
C ASN A 66 1.70 -4.18 -14.33
N LYS A 67 0.57 -4.31 -13.61
CA LYS A 67 -0.52 -5.20 -14.00
C LYS A 67 -1.03 -4.88 -15.40
N MET A 68 -1.34 -3.62 -15.68
CA MET A 68 -1.82 -3.22 -17.02
C MET A 68 -0.80 -3.49 -18.11
N ALA A 69 0.49 -3.25 -17.85
CA ALA A 69 1.58 -3.47 -18.81
C ALA A 69 1.84 -4.97 -19.10
N THR A 70 1.29 -5.88 -18.33
CA THR A 70 1.36 -7.34 -18.61
C THR A 70 0.16 -7.86 -19.40
N LEU A 71 -0.86 -7.03 -19.62
CA LEU A 71 -2.04 -7.42 -20.38
C LEU A 71 -1.76 -7.44 -21.89
N SER A 72 -2.41 -8.35 -22.59
CA SER A 72 -2.39 -8.33 -24.06
C SER A 72 -3.13 -7.11 -24.60
N GLN A 73 -2.78 -6.68 -25.83
CA GLN A 73 -3.49 -5.58 -26.48
C GLN A 73 -5.01 -5.84 -26.56
N VAL A 74 -5.41 -7.07 -26.85
CA VAL A 74 -6.83 -7.46 -26.90
C VAL A 74 -7.53 -7.24 -25.54
N ALA A 75 -6.85 -7.49 -24.42
CA ALA A 75 -7.39 -7.21 -23.09
C ALA A 75 -7.43 -5.70 -22.80
N LEU A 76 -6.39 -4.96 -23.18
CA LEU A 76 -6.36 -3.50 -23.03
C LEU A 76 -7.45 -2.80 -23.85
N ASP A 77 -7.72 -3.27 -25.07
CA ASP A 77 -8.76 -2.71 -25.94
C ASP A 77 -10.17 -2.84 -25.34
N LYS A 78 -10.39 -3.86 -24.49
CA LYS A 78 -11.64 -4.05 -23.74
C LYS A 78 -11.74 -3.14 -22.52
N GLY A 79 -10.63 -2.53 -22.12
CA GLY A 79 -10.53 -1.65 -20.97
C GLY A 79 -10.25 -2.37 -19.66
N VAL A 80 -9.93 -1.57 -18.64
CA VAL A 80 -9.62 -2.03 -17.29
C VAL A 80 -10.60 -1.46 -16.29
N VAL A 81 -10.79 -2.17 -15.18
CA VAL A 81 -11.79 -1.82 -14.16
C VAL A 81 -11.19 -1.91 -12.77
N CYS A 82 -11.55 -1.03 -11.87
CA CYS A 82 -11.35 -1.24 -10.44
C CYS A 82 -12.51 -0.68 -9.61
N ALA A 83 -12.60 -1.17 -8.37
CA ALA A 83 -13.42 -0.57 -7.33
C ALA A 83 -12.49 0.05 -6.28
N SER A 84 -12.45 1.38 -6.19
CA SER A 84 -11.67 2.10 -5.17
C SER A 84 -11.98 3.59 -5.23
N ALA A 85 -12.08 4.23 -4.07
CA ALA A 85 -12.16 5.69 -3.97
C ALA A 85 -10.83 6.31 -3.48
N GLY A 86 -9.76 5.51 -3.35
CA GLY A 86 -8.48 5.94 -2.77
C GLY A 86 -7.30 5.83 -3.73
N ASN A 87 -6.14 5.53 -3.15
CA ASN A 87 -4.85 5.49 -3.84
C ASN A 87 -4.82 4.54 -5.05
N HIS A 88 -5.52 3.41 -4.97
CA HIS A 88 -5.56 2.46 -6.08
C HIS A 88 -6.29 3.03 -7.30
N ALA A 89 -7.42 3.71 -7.09
CA ALA A 89 -8.14 4.39 -8.16
C ALA A 89 -7.28 5.48 -8.83
N GLN A 90 -6.52 6.24 -8.05
CA GLN A 90 -5.59 7.24 -8.59
C GLN A 90 -4.44 6.59 -9.38
N GLY A 91 -3.90 5.48 -8.88
CA GLY A 91 -2.86 4.71 -9.56
C GLY A 91 -3.34 4.13 -10.88
N LEU A 92 -4.54 3.52 -10.91
CA LEU A 92 -5.16 3.00 -12.13
C LEU A 92 -5.47 4.13 -13.13
N ALA A 93 -6.06 5.23 -12.66
CA ALA A 93 -6.40 6.37 -13.49
C ALA A 93 -5.16 6.94 -14.20
N TYR A 94 -4.08 7.14 -13.46
CA TYR A 94 -2.81 7.60 -14.06
C TYR A 94 -2.22 6.58 -15.03
N ALA A 95 -2.30 5.28 -14.71
CA ALA A 95 -1.84 4.24 -15.62
C ALA A 95 -2.66 4.22 -16.92
N CYS A 96 -3.99 4.36 -16.84
CA CYS A 96 -4.88 4.48 -18.00
C CYS A 96 -4.45 5.66 -18.88
N HIS A 97 -4.25 6.84 -18.29
CA HIS A 97 -3.81 8.02 -19.02
C HIS A 97 -2.44 7.82 -19.69
N LYS A 98 -1.48 7.22 -18.99
CA LYS A 98 -0.14 6.97 -19.56
C LYS A 98 -0.12 5.97 -20.70
N MET A 99 -1.03 5.02 -20.71
CA MET A 99 -1.12 3.96 -21.71
C MET A 99 -2.15 4.24 -22.81
N GLY A 100 -2.98 5.29 -22.68
CA GLY A 100 -4.11 5.54 -23.59
C GLY A 100 -5.17 4.44 -23.53
N VAL A 101 -5.39 3.83 -22.37
CA VAL A 101 -6.31 2.71 -22.16
C VAL A 101 -7.54 3.18 -21.41
N ARG A 102 -8.72 2.78 -21.84
CA ARG A 102 -9.97 3.11 -21.14
C ARG A 102 -10.05 2.41 -19.80
N GLY A 103 -10.31 3.19 -18.74
CA GLY A 103 -10.52 2.71 -17.39
C GLY A 103 -11.93 3.04 -16.86
N MET A 104 -12.56 2.05 -16.23
CA MET A 104 -13.81 2.23 -15.51
C MET A 104 -13.54 2.12 -14.01
N ILE A 105 -13.88 3.17 -13.26
CA ILE A 105 -13.58 3.23 -11.81
C ILE A 105 -14.91 3.33 -11.05
N PHE A 106 -15.18 2.31 -10.25
CA PHE A 106 -16.37 2.26 -9.41
C PHE A 106 -16.04 2.77 -8.01
N MET A 107 -16.87 3.67 -7.50
CA MET A 107 -16.77 4.25 -6.16
C MET A 107 -18.16 4.27 -5.52
N PRO A 108 -18.25 4.17 -4.18
CA PRO A 108 -19.52 4.41 -3.50
C PRO A 108 -19.95 5.88 -3.67
N VAL A 109 -21.26 6.15 -3.63
CA VAL A 109 -21.79 7.52 -3.72
C VAL A 109 -21.36 8.39 -2.55
N THR A 110 -20.97 7.76 -1.45
CA THR A 110 -20.42 8.39 -0.25
C THR A 110 -18.95 8.83 -0.38
N ALA A 111 -18.30 8.53 -1.52
CA ALA A 111 -16.89 8.90 -1.74
C ALA A 111 -16.74 10.44 -1.70
N PRO A 112 -15.74 10.96 -0.95
CA PRO A 112 -15.50 12.39 -0.86
C PRO A 112 -15.25 13.01 -2.25
N ASN A 113 -15.87 14.16 -2.53
CA ASN A 113 -15.71 14.87 -3.79
C ASN A 113 -14.24 15.15 -4.15
N GLN A 114 -13.40 15.39 -3.15
CA GLN A 114 -11.97 15.59 -3.35
C GLN A 114 -11.31 14.35 -3.96
N LYS A 115 -11.63 13.14 -3.47
CA LYS A 115 -11.10 11.88 -4.01
C LYS A 115 -11.54 11.66 -5.46
N VAL A 116 -12.80 11.94 -5.77
CA VAL A 116 -13.34 11.87 -7.15
C VAL A 116 -12.58 12.84 -8.07
N LYS A 117 -12.37 14.09 -7.61
CA LYS A 117 -11.63 15.10 -8.39
C LYS A 117 -10.18 14.69 -8.64
N GLN A 118 -9.51 14.10 -7.64
CA GLN A 118 -8.12 13.63 -7.78
C GLN A 118 -8.01 12.50 -8.81
N VAL A 119 -8.93 11.53 -8.79
CA VAL A 119 -8.95 10.45 -9.78
C VAL A 119 -9.18 11.01 -11.19
N LYS A 120 -10.11 11.94 -11.37
CA LYS A 120 -10.32 12.62 -12.65
C LYS A 120 -9.09 13.39 -13.12
N MET A 121 -8.39 14.07 -12.21
CA MET A 121 -7.17 14.82 -12.51
C MET A 121 -6.06 13.91 -13.06
N PHE A 122 -5.91 12.70 -12.54
CA PHE A 122 -4.86 11.77 -12.99
C PHE A 122 -5.26 10.98 -14.24
N GLY A 123 -6.52 10.61 -14.38
CA GLY A 123 -7.01 9.77 -15.48
C GLY A 123 -7.46 10.56 -16.70
N LYS A 124 -7.76 11.85 -16.51
CA LYS A 124 -8.24 12.76 -17.57
C LYS A 124 -9.40 12.15 -18.37
N GLU A 125 -9.25 12.03 -19.69
CA GLU A 125 -10.28 11.58 -20.62
C GLU A 125 -10.33 10.05 -20.78
N GLU A 126 -9.31 9.35 -20.33
CA GLU A 126 -9.21 7.90 -20.45
C GLU A 126 -10.04 7.15 -19.42
N ILE A 127 -10.61 7.84 -18.42
CA ILE A 127 -11.37 7.18 -17.37
C ILE A 127 -12.83 7.65 -17.30
N GLU A 128 -13.72 6.72 -16.94
CA GLU A 128 -15.07 6.98 -16.50
C GLU A 128 -15.21 6.58 -15.03
N ILE A 129 -15.84 7.45 -14.22
CA ILE A 129 -16.12 7.15 -12.81
C ILE A 129 -17.61 6.89 -12.67
N ARG A 130 -17.98 5.75 -12.08
CA ARG A 130 -19.33 5.39 -11.69
C ARG A 130 -19.47 5.40 -10.19
N LEU A 131 -20.34 6.29 -9.70
CA LEU A 131 -20.74 6.33 -8.30
C LEU A 131 -21.93 5.40 -8.14
N ILE A 132 -21.78 4.32 -7.32
CA ILE A 132 -22.80 3.31 -7.16
C ILE A 132 -22.76 2.69 -5.75
N GLY A 133 -23.95 2.50 -5.17
CA GLY A 133 -24.11 1.95 -3.81
C GLY A 133 -23.55 2.87 -2.74
N ASP A 134 -23.75 2.48 -1.49
CA ASP A 134 -23.31 3.27 -0.34
C ASP A 134 -21.97 2.77 0.25
N THR A 135 -21.57 1.55 -0.14
CA THR A 135 -20.41 0.87 0.42
C THR A 135 -19.37 0.51 -0.64
N TYR A 136 -18.16 0.22 -0.19
CA TYR A 136 -17.12 -0.36 -1.06
C TYR A 136 -17.58 -1.69 -1.69
N ASP A 137 -18.31 -2.50 -0.94
CA ASP A 137 -18.75 -3.82 -1.39
C ASP A 137 -19.76 -3.70 -2.54
N ASP A 138 -20.67 -2.71 -2.47
CA ASP A 138 -21.59 -2.40 -3.59
C ASP A 138 -20.82 -1.98 -4.85
N ALA A 139 -19.86 -1.08 -4.71
CA ALA A 139 -19.02 -0.64 -5.82
C ALA A 139 -18.18 -1.79 -6.40
N SER A 140 -17.64 -2.65 -5.54
CA SER A 140 -16.85 -3.82 -5.95
C SER A 140 -17.72 -4.85 -6.69
N LYS A 141 -18.93 -5.12 -6.22
CA LYS A 141 -19.88 -5.99 -6.90
C LYS A 141 -20.21 -5.47 -8.30
N ALA A 142 -20.58 -4.19 -8.41
CA ALA A 142 -20.89 -3.57 -9.70
C ALA A 142 -19.69 -3.57 -10.66
N ALA A 143 -18.46 -3.40 -10.14
CA ALA A 143 -17.25 -3.48 -10.95
C ALA A 143 -17.03 -4.89 -11.52
N ASN A 144 -17.27 -5.94 -10.73
CA ASN A 144 -17.16 -7.33 -11.20
C ASN A 144 -18.23 -7.66 -12.23
N GLU A 145 -19.49 -7.28 -12.00
CA GLU A 145 -20.59 -7.44 -12.96
C GLU A 145 -20.27 -6.73 -14.30
N TYR A 146 -19.69 -5.54 -14.24
CA TYR A 146 -19.23 -4.82 -15.42
C TYR A 146 -18.12 -5.57 -16.16
N CYS A 147 -17.14 -6.13 -15.45
CA CYS A 147 -16.08 -6.93 -16.05
C CYS A 147 -16.63 -8.14 -16.82
N GLU A 148 -17.57 -8.86 -16.22
CA GLU A 148 -18.22 -10.02 -16.85
C GLU A 148 -18.99 -9.62 -18.10
N ALA A 149 -19.79 -8.55 -18.03
CA ALA A 149 -20.62 -8.10 -19.13
C ALA A 149 -19.81 -7.55 -20.33
N HIS A 150 -18.64 -6.98 -20.09
CA HIS A 150 -17.82 -6.31 -21.11
C HIS A 150 -16.51 -7.05 -21.43
N ASN A 151 -16.23 -8.18 -20.77
CA ASN A 151 -14.95 -8.89 -20.82
C ASN A 151 -13.76 -7.96 -20.53
N ALA A 152 -13.96 -6.97 -19.68
CA ALA A 152 -12.93 -6.05 -19.22
C ALA A 152 -12.07 -6.69 -18.12
N THR A 153 -10.85 -6.18 -17.92
CA THR A 153 -9.95 -6.73 -16.92
C THR A 153 -10.08 -5.99 -15.58
N TYR A 154 -10.43 -6.73 -14.52
CA TYR A 154 -10.39 -6.19 -13.16
C TYR A 154 -8.94 -6.08 -12.69
N VAL A 155 -8.52 -4.88 -12.27
CA VAL A 155 -7.21 -4.63 -11.68
C VAL A 155 -7.34 -4.57 -10.17
N HIS A 156 -6.99 -5.67 -9.51
CA HIS A 156 -7.16 -5.81 -8.06
C HIS A 156 -6.19 -4.90 -7.29
N PRO A 157 -6.60 -4.26 -6.17
CA PRO A 157 -5.75 -3.31 -5.44
C PRO A 157 -4.54 -3.94 -4.72
N PHE A 158 -4.52 -5.27 -4.51
CA PHE A 158 -3.47 -5.98 -3.77
C PHE A 158 -3.39 -7.50 -4.01
N ASP A 159 -4.49 -8.19 -4.33
CA ASP A 159 -4.54 -9.65 -4.46
C ASP A 159 -4.35 -10.09 -5.92
N ASP A 160 -3.21 -9.76 -6.48
CA ASP A 160 -2.80 -10.10 -7.84
C ASP A 160 -1.27 -10.14 -7.89
N MET A 161 -0.71 -11.21 -8.46
CA MET A 161 0.73 -11.42 -8.48
C MET A 161 1.49 -10.32 -9.22
N GLU A 162 0.95 -9.80 -10.32
CA GLU A 162 1.57 -8.72 -11.09
C GLU A 162 1.49 -7.38 -10.36
N VAL A 163 0.39 -7.15 -9.61
CA VAL A 163 0.29 -6.00 -8.72
C VAL A 163 1.34 -6.11 -7.61
N ILE A 164 1.47 -7.27 -6.97
CA ILE A 164 2.49 -7.51 -5.92
C ILE A 164 3.90 -7.32 -6.48
N ALA A 165 4.21 -7.85 -7.67
CA ALA A 165 5.51 -7.67 -8.32
C ALA A 165 5.81 -6.18 -8.59
N GLY A 166 4.82 -5.40 -9.02
CA GLY A 166 4.95 -3.95 -9.15
C GLY A 166 5.27 -3.26 -7.83
N GLN A 167 4.57 -3.61 -6.74
CA GLN A 167 4.81 -3.06 -5.40
C GLN A 167 6.17 -3.49 -4.84
N ALA A 168 6.64 -4.69 -5.18
CA ALA A 168 7.94 -5.21 -4.76
C ALA A 168 9.12 -4.34 -5.24
N THR A 169 8.94 -3.57 -6.31
CA THR A 169 9.97 -2.64 -6.82
C THR A 169 10.37 -1.58 -5.81
N VAL A 170 9.50 -1.24 -4.84
CA VAL A 170 9.86 -0.38 -3.70
C VAL A 170 10.99 -1.01 -2.88
N GLY A 171 10.88 -2.30 -2.61
CA GLY A 171 11.93 -3.06 -1.91
C GLY A 171 13.24 -3.13 -2.68
N LEU A 172 13.20 -3.30 -4.02
CA LEU A 172 14.41 -3.25 -4.86
C LEU A 172 15.10 -1.89 -4.78
N GLU A 173 14.34 -0.80 -4.83
CA GLU A 173 14.90 0.54 -4.69
C GLU A 173 15.56 0.74 -3.33
N VAL A 174 14.91 0.29 -2.25
CA VAL A 174 15.47 0.38 -0.88
C VAL A 174 16.80 -0.38 -0.80
N ILE A 175 16.86 -1.62 -1.28
CA ILE A 175 18.10 -2.42 -1.26
C ILE A 175 19.21 -1.76 -2.09
N LYS A 176 18.86 -1.14 -3.22
CA LYS A 176 19.81 -0.47 -4.10
C LYS A 176 20.35 0.83 -3.50
N ASP A 177 19.48 1.60 -2.82
CA ASP A 177 19.82 2.94 -2.34
C ASP A 177 20.51 2.91 -0.97
N ALA A 178 20.33 1.83 -0.19
CA ALA A 178 20.97 1.68 1.11
C ALA A 178 22.47 1.36 0.96
N ASP A 179 23.33 2.28 1.42
CA ASP A 179 24.78 2.09 1.57
C ASP A 179 25.16 1.55 2.95
N PHE A 180 24.17 1.08 3.72
CA PHE A 180 24.27 0.53 5.06
C PHE A 180 23.53 -0.80 5.17
N LYS A 181 23.88 -1.58 6.20
CA LYS A 181 23.13 -2.79 6.54
C LYS A 181 21.78 -2.42 7.14
N ILE A 182 20.69 -2.88 6.52
CA ILE A 182 19.33 -2.65 7.03
C ILE A 182 19.03 -3.70 8.12
N ASP A 183 18.85 -3.26 9.36
CA ASP A 183 18.49 -4.16 10.47
C ASP A 183 16.97 -4.41 10.54
N TYR A 184 16.16 -3.38 10.27
CA TYR A 184 14.71 -3.46 10.30
C TYR A 184 14.06 -2.84 9.06
N LEU A 185 13.09 -3.53 8.49
CA LEU A 185 12.12 -3.00 7.54
C LEU A 185 10.75 -2.92 8.22
N ILE A 186 10.15 -1.74 8.26
CA ILE A 186 8.81 -1.51 8.81
C ILE A 186 7.87 -1.14 7.68
N VAL A 187 6.84 -1.96 7.47
CA VAL A 187 5.93 -1.86 6.33
C VAL A 187 4.47 -1.91 6.76
N ALA A 188 3.65 -0.98 6.25
CA ALA A 188 2.23 -0.94 6.52
C ALA A 188 1.48 -2.07 5.81
N ILE A 189 0.49 -2.65 6.47
CA ILE A 189 -0.39 -3.69 5.94
C ILE A 189 -1.82 -3.14 5.90
N GLY A 190 -2.40 -3.14 4.71
CA GLY A 190 -3.84 -3.14 4.49
C GLY A 190 -4.21 -4.49 3.87
N GLY A 191 -4.54 -4.56 2.58
CA GLY A 191 -4.75 -5.84 1.89
C GLY A 191 -3.51 -6.70 1.70
N GLY A 192 -2.31 -6.19 2.04
CA GLY A 192 -1.07 -6.92 2.10
C GLY A 192 -0.18 -6.84 0.84
N GLY A 193 -0.60 -6.17 -0.25
CA GLY A 193 0.15 -6.21 -1.52
C GLY A 193 1.57 -5.64 -1.46
N VAL A 194 1.78 -4.49 -0.80
CA VAL A 194 3.12 -3.89 -0.69
C VAL A 194 4.00 -4.61 0.32
N SER A 195 3.41 -5.03 1.45
CA SER A 195 4.13 -5.81 2.46
C SER A 195 4.58 -7.16 1.91
N ALA A 196 3.71 -7.86 1.18
CA ALA A 196 4.08 -9.09 0.47
C ALA A 196 5.19 -8.87 -0.56
N GLY A 197 5.07 -7.81 -1.37
CA GLY A 197 6.08 -7.50 -2.39
C GLY A 197 7.44 -7.16 -1.78
N MET A 198 7.49 -6.20 -0.85
CA MET A 198 8.74 -5.78 -0.23
C MET A 198 9.38 -6.91 0.58
N SER A 199 8.60 -7.65 1.37
CA SER A 199 9.13 -8.75 2.18
C SER A 199 9.72 -9.87 1.31
N THR A 200 9.12 -10.17 0.16
CA THR A 200 9.68 -11.12 -0.81
C THR A 200 11.07 -10.70 -1.28
N VAL A 201 11.26 -9.43 -1.61
CA VAL A 201 12.58 -8.90 -2.01
C VAL A 201 13.59 -9.02 -0.87
N PHE A 202 13.19 -8.60 0.32
CA PHE A 202 14.09 -8.60 1.49
C PHE A 202 14.49 -10.01 1.90
N ARG A 203 13.60 -11.00 1.87
CA ARG A 203 13.95 -12.39 2.17
C ARG A 203 14.99 -12.95 1.20
N GLN A 204 14.99 -12.50 -0.05
CA GLN A 204 15.94 -12.98 -1.06
C GLN A 204 17.26 -12.19 -1.08
N LEU A 205 17.21 -10.87 -0.89
CA LEU A 205 18.38 -9.99 -1.06
C LEU A 205 18.97 -9.47 0.26
N SER A 206 18.22 -9.49 1.35
CA SER A 206 18.64 -9.04 2.68
C SER A 206 18.04 -9.92 3.78
N PRO A 207 18.32 -11.25 3.78
CA PRO A 207 17.63 -12.22 4.66
C PRO A 207 17.87 -11.99 6.16
N HIS A 208 18.86 -11.21 6.53
CA HIS A 208 19.15 -10.83 7.92
C HIS A 208 18.26 -9.70 8.44
N THR A 209 17.56 -8.96 7.56
CA THR A 209 16.68 -7.87 7.96
C THR A 209 15.43 -8.42 8.66
N LYS A 210 15.10 -7.88 9.83
CA LYS A 210 13.82 -8.13 10.49
C LYS A 210 12.72 -7.33 9.82
N ILE A 211 11.63 -8.00 9.43
CA ILE A 211 10.52 -7.38 8.71
C ILE A 211 9.30 -7.33 9.61
N ILE A 212 8.89 -6.12 9.98
CA ILE A 212 7.76 -5.87 10.88
C ILE A 212 6.59 -5.31 10.08
N GLY A 213 5.49 -6.04 10.05
CA GLY A 213 4.24 -5.59 9.50
C GLY A 213 3.48 -4.72 10.48
N ILE A 214 2.86 -3.62 10.02
CA ILE A 214 2.10 -2.72 10.87
C ILE A 214 0.67 -2.61 10.38
N GLU A 215 -0.30 -2.86 11.27
CA GLU A 215 -1.72 -2.67 11.02
C GLU A 215 -2.32 -1.65 11.98
N PRO A 216 -3.37 -0.90 11.57
CA PRO A 216 -4.16 -0.13 12.52
C PRO A 216 -4.89 -1.09 13.47
N LEU A 217 -5.00 -0.73 14.73
CA LEU A 217 -5.62 -1.58 15.76
C LEU A 217 -7.06 -1.95 15.41
N GLY A 218 -7.82 -0.97 14.89
CA GLY A 218 -9.21 -1.15 14.50
C GLY A 218 -9.43 -1.92 13.19
N ALA A 219 -8.37 -2.38 12.49
CA ALA A 219 -8.50 -3.14 11.24
C ALA A 219 -7.32 -4.12 11.05
N ALA A 220 -7.02 -4.93 12.06
CA ALA A 220 -5.88 -5.86 12.07
C ALA A 220 -6.22 -7.21 11.41
N SER A 221 -6.61 -7.19 10.13
CA SER A 221 -7.11 -8.37 9.42
C SER A 221 -6.02 -9.38 9.04
N MET A 222 -4.79 -8.94 8.76
CA MET A 222 -3.67 -9.84 8.49
C MET A 222 -3.22 -10.57 9.75
N LYS A 223 -3.13 -9.85 10.88
CA LYS A 223 -2.78 -10.45 12.17
C LYS A 223 -3.79 -11.52 12.55
N ALA A 224 -5.08 -11.18 12.49
CA ALA A 224 -6.17 -12.14 12.77
C ALA A 224 -6.09 -13.37 11.83
N SER A 225 -5.79 -13.15 10.54
CA SER A 225 -5.67 -14.24 9.57
C SER A 225 -4.45 -15.14 9.85
N ILE A 226 -3.30 -14.57 10.24
CA ILE A 226 -2.11 -15.36 10.58
C ILE A 226 -2.36 -16.17 11.86
N GLU A 227 -2.98 -15.59 12.86
CA GLU A 227 -3.36 -16.28 14.11
C GLU A 227 -4.36 -17.43 13.86
N ALA A 228 -5.32 -17.23 12.96
CA ALA A 228 -6.27 -18.26 12.56
C ALA A 228 -5.68 -19.34 11.62
N GLY A 229 -4.54 -19.03 10.97
CA GLY A 229 -3.91 -19.93 9.98
C GLY A 229 -4.52 -19.91 8.58
N HIS A 230 -5.58 -19.12 8.37
CA HIS A 230 -6.28 -18.88 7.09
C HIS A 230 -6.82 -17.45 7.04
N VAL A 231 -7.14 -16.98 5.84
CA VAL A 231 -7.73 -15.65 5.67
C VAL A 231 -9.09 -15.58 6.38
N VAL A 232 -9.23 -14.61 7.27
CA VAL A 232 -10.48 -14.28 7.97
C VAL A 232 -11.01 -12.93 7.53
N GLU A 233 -12.30 -12.74 7.65
CA GLU A 233 -12.97 -11.46 7.46
C GLU A 233 -13.42 -10.92 8.81
N LEU A 234 -13.04 -9.67 9.11
CA LEU A 234 -13.45 -8.99 10.35
C LEU A 234 -14.88 -8.51 10.23
N ASP A 235 -15.68 -8.71 11.27
CA ASP A 235 -17.08 -8.25 11.30
C ASP A 235 -17.17 -6.73 11.16
N THR A 236 -16.35 -6.02 11.91
CA THR A 236 -16.29 -4.55 11.95
C THR A 236 -14.86 -4.05 11.89
N ILE A 237 -14.66 -2.85 11.34
CA ILE A 237 -13.36 -2.18 11.31
C ILE A 237 -13.51 -0.68 11.59
N ASP A 238 -12.52 -0.04 12.21
CA ASP A 238 -12.37 1.41 12.15
C ASP A 238 -11.78 1.80 10.78
N LYS A 239 -12.51 2.62 10.02
CA LYS A 239 -12.14 3.06 8.68
C LYS A 239 -11.23 4.29 8.68
N PHE A 240 -10.78 4.79 9.83
CA PHE A 240 -9.99 6.01 9.91
C PHE A 240 -8.70 5.92 9.10
N VAL A 241 -7.96 4.83 9.20
CA VAL A 241 -6.74 4.58 8.40
C VAL A 241 -7.13 3.98 7.04
N ASP A 242 -7.87 4.74 6.24
CA ASP A 242 -8.57 4.29 5.04
C ASP A 242 -7.68 3.60 3.98
N GLY A 243 -6.39 3.97 3.89
CA GLY A 243 -5.42 3.30 3.02
C GLY A 243 -4.97 1.91 3.49
N ALA A 244 -5.25 1.53 4.75
CA ALA A 244 -4.88 0.25 5.36
C ALA A 244 -6.07 -0.48 6.01
N ALA A 245 -7.22 0.17 6.18
CA ALA A 245 -8.39 -0.42 6.82
C ALA A 245 -9.18 -1.32 5.85
N VAL A 246 -8.89 -2.61 5.88
CA VAL A 246 -9.63 -3.63 5.12
C VAL A 246 -10.19 -4.70 6.05
N LYS A 247 -11.42 -5.17 5.76
CA LYS A 247 -12.02 -6.28 6.51
C LYS A 247 -11.32 -7.61 6.26
N ARG A 248 -10.79 -7.78 5.04
CA ARG A 248 -10.21 -9.02 4.56
C ARG A 248 -8.95 -8.75 3.74
N VAL A 249 -7.88 -9.45 4.06
CA VAL A 249 -6.62 -9.41 3.29
C VAL A 249 -6.71 -10.25 2.02
N GLY A 250 -5.79 -10.05 1.07
CA GLY A 250 -5.70 -10.91 -0.11
C GLY A 250 -5.19 -12.31 0.23
N GLU A 251 -5.63 -13.30 -0.53
CA GLU A 251 -5.18 -14.69 -0.37
C GLU A 251 -3.68 -14.84 -0.67
N ILE A 252 -3.22 -14.25 -1.78
CA ILE A 252 -1.81 -14.28 -2.16
C ILE A 252 -0.96 -13.49 -1.15
N PRO A 253 -1.29 -12.23 -0.79
CA PRO A 253 -0.58 -11.50 0.25
C PRO A 253 -0.53 -12.23 1.59
N PHE A 254 -1.63 -12.89 2.02
CA PHE A 254 -1.65 -13.67 3.26
C PHE A 254 -0.60 -14.79 3.23
N GLN A 255 -0.56 -15.60 2.17
CA GLN A 255 0.40 -16.70 2.06
C GLN A 255 1.85 -16.19 2.12
N ILE A 256 2.12 -15.06 1.44
CA ILE A 256 3.46 -14.46 1.43
C ILE A 256 3.80 -13.88 2.81
N CYS A 257 2.94 -13.05 3.37
CA CYS A 257 3.19 -12.36 4.64
C CYS A 257 3.35 -13.34 5.81
N LYS A 258 2.58 -14.43 5.83
CA LYS A 258 2.70 -15.51 6.82
C LYS A 258 4.11 -16.12 6.86
N GLU A 259 4.78 -16.22 5.71
CA GLU A 259 6.11 -16.82 5.61
C GLU A 259 7.25 -15.79 5.72
N THR A 260 6.96 -14.52 5.41
CA THR A 260 8.01 -13.52 5.25
C THR A 260 8.08 -12.47 6.35
N LEU A 261 7.00 -12.20 7.08
CA LEU A 261 7.03 -11.27 8.20
C LEU A 261 7.56 -11.94 9.46
N ASP A 262 8.41 -11.27 10.21
CA ASP A 262 8.87 -11.77 11.51
C ASP A 262 7.80 -11.59 12.59
N ARG A 263 7.03 -10.51 12.52
CA ARG A 263 5.84 -10.28 13.36
C ARG A 263 4.97 -9.14 12.80
N ILE A 264 3.79 -9.00 13.37
CA ILE A 264 2.87 -7.88 13.12
C ILE A 264 2.62 -7.14 14.42
N ILE A 265 2.67 -5.81 14.34
CA ILE A 265 2.33 -4.89 15.43
C ILE A 265 1.07 -4.12 15.02
N THR A 266 0.16 -3.96 15.96
CA THR A 266 -1.02 -3.11 15.79
C THR A 266 -0.80 -1.76 16.47
N VAL A 267 -1.19 -0.68 15.80
CA VAL A 267 -1.01 0.70 16.29
C VAL A 267 -2.38 1.36 16.45
N PRO A 268 -2.68 1.93 17.62
CA PRO A 268 -3.94 2.68 17.84
C PRO A 268 -4.05 3.88 16.90
N GLU A 269 -5.25 4.15 16.40
CA GLU A 269 -5.54 5.23 15.45
C GLU A 269 -5.17 6.60 16.02
N GLY A 270 -5.35 6.82 17.31
CA GLY A 270 -4.94 8.06 18.00
C GLY A 270 -3.42 8.29 17.90
N LYS A 271 -2.60 7.23 18.05
CA LYS A 271 -1.15 7.32 17.86
C LYS A 271 -0.78 7.67 16.41
N VAL A 272 -1.51 7.09 15.44
CA VAL A 272 -1.33 7.46 14.02
C VAL A 272 -1.61 8.95 13.82
N CYS A 273 -2.68 9.47 14.45
CA CYS A 273 -3.02 10.89 14.40
C CYS A 273 -1.92 11.78 14.98
N THR A 274 -1.40 11.44 16.16
CA THR A 274 -0.28 12.15 16.78
C THR A 274 0.92 12.19 15.82
N THR A 275 1.25 11.04 15.22
CA THR A 275 2.38 10.93 14.30
C THR A 275 2.18 11.76 13.01
N ILE A 276 0.96 11.87 12.47
CA ILE A 276 0.67 12.75 11.34
C ILE A 276 0.99 14.21 11.68
N LEU A 277 0.57 14.66 12.87
CA LEU A 277 0.83 16.04 13.33
C LEU A 277 2.33 16.29 13.55
N GLU A 278 3.04 15.33 14.15
CA GLU A 278 4.49 15.40 14.35
C GLU A 278 5.25 15.45 13.02
N LEU A 279 4.94 14.57 12.07
CA LEU A 279 5.56 14.56 10.73
C LEU A 279 5.37 15.90 10.01
N TYR A 280 4.17 16.47 10.10
CA TYR A 280 3.90 17.77 9.51
C TYR A 280 4.70 18.88 10.18
N ASN A 281 4.67 18.97 11.51
CA ASN A 281 5.29 20.07 12.26
C ASN A 281 6.82 20.00 12.30
N GLU A 282 7.38 18.80 12.40
CA GLU A 282 8.81 18.62 12.69
C GLU A 282 9.62 18.24 11.44
N SER A 283 8.98 17.64 10.45
CA SER A 283 9.67 17.14 9.25
C SER A 283 9.11 17.69 7.93
N ALA A 284 8.08 18.55 7.97
CA ALA A 284 7.34 19.07 6.81
C ALA A 284 6.86 17.97 5.87
N ILE A 285 6.46 16.81 6.43
CA ILE A 285 5.95 15.66 5.69
C ILE A 285 4.44 15.62 5.79
N VAL A 286 3.75 15.67 4.65
CA VAL A 286 2.31 15.47 4.57
C VAL A 286 2.07 13.98 4.34
N ALA A 287 1.78 13.23 5.39
CA ALA A 287 1.43 11.82 5.32
C ALA A 287 -0.08 11.62 5.47
N GLU A 288 -0.65 10.69 4.70
CA GLU A 288 -1.98 10.15 4.99
C GLU A 288 -1.91 9.19 6.19
N PRO A 289 -3.04 8.82 6.82
CA PRO A 289 -3.02 7.91 7.97
C PRO A 289 -2.24 6.61 7.72
N ALA A 290 -2.44 5.96 6.58
CA ALA A 290 -1.68 4.76 6.21
C ALA A 290 -0.19 5.05 5.98
N GLY A 291 0.15 6.26 5.51
CA GLY A 291 1.53 6.69 5.30
C GLY A 291 2.30 6.94 6.60
N ALA A 292 1.62 7.36 7.66
CA ALA A 292 2.19 7.60 8.99
C ALA A 292 2.30 6.31 9.84
N LEU A 293 1.62 5.24 9.46
CA LEU A 293 1.45 4.04 10.27
C LEU A 293 2.77 3.38 10.69
N THR A 294 3.75 3.31 9.79
CA THR A 294 5.06 2.71 10.07
C THR A 294 5.89 3.53 11.04
N ILE A 295 5.77 4.85 10.99
CA ILE A 295 6.45 5.77 11.89
C ILE A 295 5.78 5.73 13.27
N ALA A 296 4.46 5.68 13.32
CA ALA A 296 3.70 5.54 14.56
C ALA A 296 4.07 4.27 15.34
N ALA A 297 4.52 3.22 14.65
CA ALA A 297 4.96 1.98 15.27
C ALA A 297 6.32 2.07 15.97
N LEU A 298 7.13 3.11 15.71
CA LEU A 298 8.48 3.23 16.29
C LEU A 298 8.46 3.29 17.82
N ASP A 299 7.43 3.89 18.43
CA ASP A 299 7.27 3.91 19.89
C ASP A 299 7.20 2.52 20.51
N PHE A 300 6.58 1.57 19.81
CA PHE A 300 6.44 0.18 20.25
C PHE A 300 7.71 -0.66 20.00
N LEU A 301 8.68 -0.08 19.31
CA LEU A 301 9.93 -0.73 18.92
C LEU A 301 11.17 -0.06 19.53
N LYS A 302 11.00 1.05 20.26
CA LYS A 302 12.09 1.95 20.67
C LYS A 302 13.29 1.24 21.30
N ASP A 303 13.04 0.28 22.19
CA ASP A 303 14.12 -0.45 22.90
C ASP A 303 14.84 -1.46 21.98
N GLU A 304 14.15 -1.99 20.96
CA GLU A 304 14.70 -2.96 20.03
C GLU A 304 15.53 -2.34 18.91
N ILE A 305 15.15 -1.10 18.50
CA ILE A 305 15.76 -0.42 17.36
C ILE A 305 16.91 0.50 17.72
N LYS A 306 17.17 0.69 19.01
CA LYS A 306 18.27 1.54 19.50
C LYS A 306 19.62 1.12 18.87
N GLY A 307 20.30 2.09 18.24
CA GLY A 307 21.56 1.86 17.51
C GLY A 307 21.43 1.06 16.22
N LYS A 308 20.21 0.85 15.68
CA LYS A 308 19.94 0.07 14.47
C LYS A 308 19.64 0.97 13.26
N ASN A 309 19.82 0.40 12.07
CA ASN A 309 19.40 0.98 10.81
C ASN A 309 17.99 0.49 10.49
N VAL A 310 17.03 1.39 10.50
CA VAL A 310 15.59 1.12 10.34
C VAL A 310 15.07 1.81 9.11
N VAL A 311 14.40 1.08 8.25
CA VAL A 311 13.71 1.63 7.08
C VAL A 311 12.20 1.59 7.32
N CYS A 312 11.55 2.76 7.26
CA CYS A 312 10.11 2.92 7.34
C CYS A 312 9.55 3.33 5.98
N LEU A 313 8.48 2.67 5.53
CA LEU A 313 7.76 3.04 4.31
C LEU A 313 6.74 4.14 4.59
N VAL A 314 6.95 5.34 4.08
CA VAL A 314 5.89 6.37 3.97
C VAL A 314 5.07 6.05 2.72
N SER A 315 4.01 5.29 2.89
CA SER A 315 3.29 4.63 1.79
C SER A 315 2.47 5.57 0.91
N GLY A 316 2.04 6.73 1.46
CA GLY A 316 1.27 7.73 0.74
C GLY A 316 1.07 9.03 1.51
N GLY A 317 0.69 10.08 0.77
CA GLY A 317 0.45 11.43 1.26
C GLY A 317 -0.89 12.03 0.79
N ASN A 318 -1.85 11.21 0.40
CA ASN A 318 -3.19 11.67 -0.03
C ASN A 318 -4.10 12.00 1.17
N ASN A 319 -3.58 12.82 2.10
CA ASN A 319 -4.36 13.29 3.23
C ASN A 319 -5.32 14.42 2.80
N ASP A 320 -6.51 14.44 3.41
CA ASP A 320 -7.51 15.48 3.21
C ASP A 320 -7.39 16.52 4.32
N ILE A 321 -7.13 17.76 3.96
CA ILE A 321 -7.01 18.87 4.92
C ILE A 321 -8.28 19.03 5.76
N THR A 322 -9.45 18.67 5.23
CA THR A 322 -10.71 18.76 5.96
C THR A 322 -10.80 17.79 7.14
N ARG A 323 -9.92 16.77 7.17
CA ARG A 323 -9.82 15.80 8.29
C ARG A 323 -8.91 16.27 9.43
N THR A 324 -8.30 17.45 9.32
CA THR A 324 -7.32 17.93 10.32
C THR A 324 -7.94 18.05 11.70
N GLU A 325 -9.21 18.44 11.82
CA GLU A 325 -9.91 18.54 13.10
C GLU A 325 -10.09 17.15 13.72
N GLU A 326 -10.61 16.18 12.96
CA GLU A 326 -10.72 14.77 13.39
C GLU A 326 -9.36 14.20 13.85
N ILE A 327 -8.29 14.50 13.08
CA ILE A 327 -6.93 14.04 13.41
C ILE A 327 -6.48 14.63 14.75
N LYS A 328 -6.71 15.93 15.00
CA LYS A 328 -6.37 16.57 16.27
C LYS A 328 -7.16 15.98 17.45
N GLU A 329 -8.46 15.79 17.28
CA GLU A 329 -9.33 15.22 18.32
C GLU A 329 -8.90 13.79 18.68
N ARG A 330 -8.69 12.92 17.70
CA ARG A 330 -8.21 11.55 17.93
C ARG A 330 -6.82 11.51 18.58
N SER A 331 -5.94 12.45 18.22
CA SER A 331 -4.62 12.58 18.84
C SER A 331 -4.71 12.95 20.31
N LEU A 332 -5.60 13.89 20.69
CA LEU A 332 -5.80 14.31 22.08
C LEU A 332 -6.43 13.21 22.97
N LEU A 333 -7.22 12.32 22.38
CA LEU A 333 -7.81 11.19 23.08
C LEU A 333 -6.86 10.01 23.26
N TYR A 334 -5.69 10.05 22.62
CA TYR A 334 -4.67 9.03 22.79
C TYR A 334 -3.80 9.34 24.00
N GLU A 335 -4.06 8.65 25.10
CA GLU A 335 -3.20 8.59 26.28
C GLU A 335 -2.13 7.52 26.03
N GLY A 336 -0.91 7.95 25.65
CA GLY A 336 0.23 7.10 25.30
C GLY A 336 0.89 6.39 26.47
#